data_ade6fb4bf9580954af5819bd232fab3b
#
_entry.id   ade6fb4bf9580954af5819bd232fab3b
#
_cell.length_a   1.000
_cell.length_b   1.000
_cell.length_c   1.000
_cell.angle_alpha   90.00
_cell.angle_beta   90.00
_cell.angle_gamma   90.00
#
_symmetry.space_group_name_H-M   'P 1'
#
loop_
_entity.id
_entity.type
_entity.pdbx_description
1 polymer ?
#
loop_
_entity_poly.entity_id
_entity_poly.type
_entity_poly.pdbx_seq_one_letter_code
_entity_poly.pdbx_strand_id
1 'polypeptide(L)'
;MFGDISKAEKIYIACGYTDMRKAIDGLIAVVQQNFQLNPFQNSLFLFCGRRRDRIKALYWEEDGFVLLYKRLENGKFQWPMNADAVRSITNQEFRWLLEGLSIDQPKAVKKLKTECFI
;
A
#
# COMPACT_ATOMS: atom_id res chain seq x y z
N MET A 1 2.20 14.29 0.65
CA MET A 1 3.19 13.67 -0.21
C MET A 1 2.57 13.06 -1.47
N PHE A 2 1.61 12.21 -1.36
CA PHE A 2 0.96 11.61 -2.53
C PHE A 2 -0.28 12.39 -2.99
N GLY A 3 -0.34 13.68 -2.73
CA GLY A 3 -1.39 14.56 -3.23
C GLY A 3 -2.81 14.04 -2.93
N ASP A 4 -3.63 14.01 -3.97
CA ASP A 4 -5.06 13.70 -3.83
C ASP A 4 -5.37 12.23 -3.66
N ILE A 5 -4.39 11.34 -3.59
CA ILE A 5 -4.64 9.92 -3.36
C ILE A 5 -5.20 9.64 -1.96
N SER A 6 -5.18 10.65 -1.07
CA SER A 6 -5.90 10.57 0.20
C SER A 6 -7.40 10.35 0.03
N LYS A 7 -7.94 10.57 -1.17
CA LYS A 7 -9.34 10.32 -1.50
C LYS A 7 -9.63 8.86 -1.85
N ALA A 8 -8.61 8.02 -1.94
CA ALA A 8 -8.82 6.59 -2.21
C ALA A 8 -9.65 5.97 -1.08
N GLU A 9 -10.67 5.21 -1.46
CA GLU A 9 -11.54 4.54 -0.49
C GLU A 9 -10.82 3.41 0.23
N LYS A 10 -9.91 2.74 -0.46
CA LYS A 10 -9.16 1.63 0.09
C LYS A 10 -7.68 1.75 -0.27
N ILE A 11 -6.85 1.26 0.63
CA ILE A 11 -5.41 1.19 0.42
C ILE A 11 -5.00 -0.27 0.58
N TYR A 12 -4.37 -0.80 -0.46
CA TYR A 12 -3.83 -2.15 -0.47
C TYR A 12 -2.32 -2.10 -0.55
N ILE A 13 -1.66 -3.02 0.14
CA ILE A 13 -0.22 -3.20 -0.01
C ILE A 13 0.07 -4.60 -0.54
N ALA A 14 0.99 -4.68 -1.49
CA ALA A 14 1.55 -5.94 -1.93
C ALA A 14 2.52 -6.42 -0.86
N CYS A 15 2.17 -7.48 -0.15
CA CYS A 15 3.07 -8.06 0.84
C CYS A 15 4.27 -8.70 0.13
N GLY A 16 5.44 -8.59 0.74
CA GLY A 16 6.67 -9.02 0.09
C GLY A 16 7.18 -7.99 -0.91
N TYR A 17 8.15 -8.38 -1.70
CA TYR A 17 8.82 -7.46 -2.63
C TYR A 17 8.24 -7.58 -4.02
N THR A 18 8.18 -6.43 -4.70
CA THR A 18 7.79 -6.31 -6.10
C THR A 18 9.00 -5.87 -6.92
N ASP A 19 9.11 -6.35 -8.14
CA ASP A 19 10.14 -5.88 -9.06
C ASP A 19 9.88 -4.43 -9.42
N MET A 20 10.75 -3.53 -8.97
CA MET A 20 10.60 -2.09 -9.16
C MET A 20 10.82 -1.64 -10.60
N ARG A 21 11.21 -2.54 -11.51
CA ARG A 21 11.25 -2.23 -12.94
C ARG A 21 9.85 -2.21 -13.56
N LYS A 22 8.87 -2.81 -12.90
CA LYS A 22 7.49 -2.80 -13.39
C LYS A 22 6.94 -1.38 -13.37
N ALA A 23 6.31 -1.01 -14.48
CA ALA A 23 5.59 0.24 -14.62
C ALA A 23 4.08 -0.03 -14.58
N ILE A 24 3.27 0.89 -15.08
CA ILE A 24 1.80 0.82 -14.96
C ILE A 24 1.26 -0.52 -15.40
N ASP A 25 1.57 -0.98 -16.61
CA ASP A 25 1.00 -2.21 -17.15
C ASP A 25 1.42 -3.44 -16.33
N GLY A 26 2.68 -3.50 -15.94
CA GLY A 26 3.18 -4.60 -15.13
C GLY A 26 2.53 -4.65 -13.75
N LEU A 27 2.28 -3.50 -13.15
CA LEU A 27 1.63 -3.43 -11.84
C LEU A 27 0.12 -3.71 -11.93
N ILE A 28 -0.54 -3.29 -13.01
CA ILE A 28 -1.93 -3.68 -13.28
C ILE A 28 -2.02 -5.22 -13.33
N ALA A 29 -1.09 -5.86 -14.03
CA ALA A 29 -1.08 -7.32 -14.11
C ALA A 29 -0.92 -7.97 -12.74
N VAL A 30 -0.09 -7.41 -11.86
CA VAL A 30 0.05 -7.91 -10.48
C VAL A 30 -1.29 -7.82 -9.74
N VAL A 31 -1.97 -6.69 -9.83
CA VAL A 31 -3.27 -6.50 -9.17
C VAL A 31 -4.29 -7.52 -9.66
N GLN A 32 -4.37 -7.72 -10.97
CA GLN A 32 -5.34 -8.63 -11.57
C GLN A 32 -5.01 -10.09 -11.34
N GLN A 33 -3.76 -10.48 -11.55
CA GLN A 33 -3.36 -11.88 -11.55
C GLN A 33 -2.98 -12.39 -10.17
N ASN A 34 -2.21 -11.60 -9.40
CA ASN A 34 -1.70 -12.05 -8.11
C ASN A 34 -2.66 -11.75 -6.97
N PHE A 35 -3.31 -10.57 -7.01
CA PHE A 35 -4.25 -10.18 -5.95
C PHE A 35 -5.67 -10.57 -6.28
N GLN A 36 -5.98 -10.83 -7.56
CA GLN A 36 -7.34 -11.08 -8.04
C GLN A 36 -8.28 -9.95 -7.67
N LEU A 37 -7.79 -8.72 -7.77
CA LEU A 37 -8.55 -7.50 -7.50
C LEU A 37 -8.73 -6.71 -8.78
N ASN A 38 -9.72 -5.82 -8.76
CA ASN A 38 -10.01 -4.92 -9.86
C ASN A 38 -9.11 -3.68 -9.74
N PRO A 39 -8.20 -3.41 -10.70
CA PRO A 39 -7.38 -2.20 -10.65
C PRO A 39 -8.18 -0.94 -11.00
N PHE A 40 -9.33 -1.08 -11.66
CA PHE A 40 -10.19 0.04 -12.06
C PHE A 40 -11.19 0.38 -10.95
N GLN A 41 -10.67 0.64 -9.75
CA GLN A 41 -11.48 1.03 -8.61
C GLN A 41 -10.78 2.15 -7.85
N ASN A 42 -11.54 2.86 -7.02
CA ASN A 42 -10.99 3.96 -6.23
C ASN A 42 -10.15 3.41 -5.08
N SER A 43 -9.03 2.82 -5.42
CA SER A 43 -8.11 2.20 -4.47
C SER A 43 -6.67 2.53 -4.82
N LEU A 44 -5.85 2.65 -3.79
CA LEU A 44 -4.42 2.83 -3.92
C LEU A 44 -3.74 1.48 -3.73
N PHE A 45 -2.87 1.11 -4.64
CA PHE A 45 -2.06 -0.11 -4.53
C PHE A 45 -0.60 0.26 -4.33
N LEU A 46 -0.01 -0.21 -3.24
CA LEU A 46 1.35 0.11 -2.86
C LEU A 46 2.27 -1.08 -3.07
N PHE A 47 3.44 -0.83 -3.63
CA PHE A 47 4.45 -1.83 -3.95
C PHE A 47 5.80 -1.36 -3.44
N CYS A 48 6.60 -2.28 -2.93
CA CYS A 48 7.93 -1.97 -2.40
C CYS A 48 8.97 -2.91 -2.97
N GLY A 49 10.15 -2.38 -3.26
CA GLY A 49 11.25 -3.18 -3.77
C GLY A 49 12.04 -3.87 -2.67
N ARG A 50 12.93 -4.79 -3.07
CA ARG A 50 13.74 -5.60 -2.17
C ARG A 50 14.61 -4.77 -1.23
N ARG A 51 15.08 -3.60 -1.69
CA ARG A 51 15.89 -2.71 -0.86
C ARG A 51 15.09 -1.97 0.21
N ARG A 52 13.77 -1.99 0.13
CA ARG A 52 12.85 -1.35 1.06
C ARG A 52 13.01 0.17 1.16
N ASP A 53 13.65 0.78 0.18
CA ASP A 53 13.83 2.24 0.11
C ASP A 53 12.96 2.90 -0.96
N ARG A 54 12.17 2.12 -1.70
CA ARG A 54 11.37 2.60 -2.82
C ARG A 54 9.96 2.07 -2.74
N ILE A 55 9.01 2.97 -2.94
CA ILE A 55 7.58 2.63 -3.04
C ILE A 55 7.06 3.14 -4.38
N LYS A 56 6.28 2.31 -5.05
CA LYS A 56 5.43 2.73 -6.16
C LYS A 56 3.99 2.62 -5.73
N ALA A 57 3.18 3.60 -6.11
CA ALA A 57 1.76 3.65 -5.80
C ALA A 57 0.97 3.78 -7.09
N LEU A 58 0.09 2.82 -7.35
CA LEU A 58 -0.76 2.77 -8.52
C LEU A 58 -2.17 3.19 -8.13
N TYR A 59 -2.75 4.14 -8.88
CA TYR A 59 -4.06 4.69 -8.59
C TYR A 59 -4.85 4.93 -9.88
N TRP A 60 -6.12 4.54 -9.90
CA TRP A 60 -7.04 4.76 -11.02
C TRP A 60 -7.81 6.07 -10.82
N GLU A 61 -7.72 7.00 -11.78
CA GLU A 61 -8.35 8.32 -11.74
C GLU A 61 -9.56 8.44 -12.67
N GLU A 62 -10.26 7.35 -12.94
CA GLU A 62 -11.42 7.29 -13.82
C GLU A 62 -11.11 7.41 -15.31
N ASP A 63 -10.10 8.18 -15.69
CA ASP A 63 -9.69 8.35 -17.09
C ASP A 63 -8.31 7.80 -17.39
N GLY A 64 -7.58 7.38 -16.37
CA GLY A 64 -6.24 6.86 -16.56
C GLY A 64 -5.61 6.44 -15.23
N PHE A 65 -4.50 5.72 -15.34
CA PHE A 65 -3.71 5.33 -14.17
C PHE A 65 -2.64 6.34 -13.87
N VAL A 66 -2.46 6.61 -12.57
CA VAL A 66 -1.34 7.38 -12.06
C VAL A 66 -0.39 6.42 -11.36
N LEU A 67 0.89 6.58 -11.64
CA LEU A 67 1.95 5.85 -10.94
C LEU A 67 2.84 6.86 -10.23
N LEU A 68 2.85 6.80 -8.92
CA LEU A 68 3.71 7.62 -8.08
C LEU A 68 4.90 6.80 -7.62
N TYR A 69 6.04 7.46 -7.48
CA TYR A 69 7.29 6.81 -7.12
C TYR A 69 8.01 7.64 -6.07
N LYS A 70 8.37 7.00 -4.97
CA LYS A 70 9.17 7.64 -3.93
C LYS A 70 10.36 6.76 -3.57
N ARG A 71 11.54 7.36 -3.59
CA ARG A 71 12.77 6.74 -3.11
C ARG A 71 13.26 7.48 -1.87
N LEU A 72 13.49 6.75 -0.79
CA LEU A 72 14.13 7.31 0.39
C LEU A 72 15.62 7.45 0.15
N GLU A 73 16.19 8.62 0.48
CA GLU A 73 17.63 8.81 0.41
C GLU A 73 18.32 8.24 1.66
N ASN A 74 17.61 8.18 2.78
CA ASN A 74 18.07 7.55 4.02
C ASN A 74 16.96 6.69 4.60
N GLY A 75 17.33 5.56 5.20
CA GLY A 75 16.40 4.70 5.88
C GLY A 75 15.68 3.72 4.95
N LYS A 76 14.78 2.97 5.54
CA LYS A 76 14.02 1.93 4.85
C LYS A 76 12.59 1.92 5.38
N PHE A 77 11.67 1.51 4.51
CA PHE A 77 10.30 1.22 4.92
C PHE A 77 10.25 -0.13 5.66
N GLN A 78 9.42 -0.22 6.69
CA GLN A 78 9.15 -1.47 7.40
C GLN A 78 8.06 -2.22 6.64
N TRP A 79 8.45 -2.91 5.56
CA TRP A 79 7.49 -3.49 4.63
C TRP A 79 7.00 -4.86 5.11
N PRO A 80 5.68 -5.09 5.13
CA PRO A 80 5.14 -6.38 5.57
C PRO A 80 5.53 -7.51 4.63
N MET A 81 5.87 -8.66 5.22
CA MET A 81 6.30 -9.86 4.51
C MET A 81 5.36 -11.03 4.82
N ASN A 82 4.06 -10.77 4.87
CA ASN A 82 3.06 -11.78 5.21
C ASN A 82 2.97 -12.85 4.12
N ALA A 83 2.36 -13.99 4.48
CA ALA A 83 2.08 -15.05 3.52
C ALA A 83 1.04 -14.63 2.47
N ASP A 84 0.15 -13.70 2.82
CA ASP A 84 -0.85 -13.19 1.89
C ASP A 84 -0.20 -12.32 0.82
N ALA A 85 -0.70 -12.42 -0.40
CA ALA A 85 -0.15 -11.63 -1.51
C ALA A 85 -0.47 -10.14 -1.37
N VAL A 86 -1.61 -9.82 -0.75
CA VAL A 86 -2.10 -8.45 -0.62
C VAL A 86 -2.76 -8.27 0.74
N ARG A 87 -2.67 -7.06 1.29
CA ARG A 87 -3.30 -6.70 2.55
C ARG A 87 -3.93 -5.33 2.45
N SER A 88 -5.15 -5.17 2.94
CA SER A 88 -5.80 -3.87 3.08
C SER A 88 -5.29 -3.19 4.35
N ILE A 89 -5.00 -1.90 4.27
CA ILE A 89 -4.52 -1.13 5.42
C ILE A 89 -5.36 0.13 5.60
N THR A 90 -5.33 0.67 6.81
CA THR A 90 -6.01 1.92 7.16
C THR A 90 -5.16 3.13 6.75
N ASN A 91 -5.77 4.31 6.75
CA ASN A 91 -5.04 5.56 6.53
C ASN A 91 -3.97 5.78 7.60
N GLN A 92 -4.24 5.39 8.86
CA GLN A 92 -3.26 5.51 9.93
C GLN A 92 -2.07 4.58 9.70
N GLU A 93 -2.33 3.33 9.31
CA GLU A 93 -1.27 2.38 8.98
C GLU A 93 -0.44 2.87 7.80
N PHE A 94 -1.08 3.49 6.82
CA PHE A 94 -0.38 4.09 5.69
C PHE A 94 0.55 5.22 6.15
N ARG A 95 0.09 6.08 7.05
CA ARG A 95 0.94 7.14 7.61
C ARG A 95 2.14 6.55 8.36
N TRP A 96 1.92 5.52 9.18
CA TRP A 96 3.02 4.85 9.87
C TRP A 96 4.05 4.33 8.87
N LEU A 97 3.58 3.67 7.82
CA LEU A 97 4.44 3.12 6.79
C LEU A 97 5.31 4.19 6.14
N LEU A 98 4.71 5.33 5.77
CA LEU A 98 5.42 6.45 5.16
C LEU A 98 6.43 7.09 6.10
N GLU A 99 6.22 7.00 7.40
CA GLU A 99 7.12 7.52 8.42
C GLU A 99 8.24 6.54 8.78
N GLY A 100 8.29 5.39 8.12
CA GLY A 100 9.29 4.37 8.39
C GLY A 100 8.95 3.46 9.56
N LEU A 101 7.71 3.47 10.01
CA LEU A 101 7.25 2.63 11.11
C LEU A 101 6.60 1.36 10.56
N SER A 102 6.52 0.34 11.42
CA SER A 102 5.75 -0.87 11.11
C SER A 102 4.27 -0.57 11.16
N ILE A 103 3.49 -1.16 10.25
CA ILE A 103 2.04 -1.06 10.31
C ILE A 103 1.45 -1.89 11.46
N ASP A 104 2.20 -2.85 11.96
CA ASP A 104 1.83 -3.63 13.14
C ASP A 104 2.44 -2.96 14.36
N GLN A 105 1.61 -2.21 15.10
CA GLN A 105 2.02 -1.49 16.30
C GLN A 105 1.37 -2.18 17.50
N PRO A 106 2.05 -3.15 18.13
CA PRO A 106 1.43 -3.94 19.21
C PRO A 106 1.07 -3.12 20.44
N LYS A 107 1.69 -1.94 20.61
CA LYS A 107 1.39 -1.03 21.72
C LYS A 107 0.36 0.04 21.37
N ALA A 108 -0.16 0.06 20.14
CA ALA A 108 -1.18 1.03 19.76
C ALA A 108 -2.49 0.72 20.47
N VAL A 109 -3.17 1.78 20.91
CA VAL A 109 -4.50 1.63 21.50
C VAL A 109 -5.49 1.28 20.40
N LYS A 110 -6.24 0.18 20.60
CA LYS A 110 -7.23 -0.27 19.65
C LYS A 110 -8.60 0.29 20.01
N LYS A 111 -9.37 0.64 18.99
CA LYS A 111 -10.75 1.08 19.20
C LYS A 111 -11.59 -0.13 19.58
N LEU A 112 -12.51 0.07 20.54
CA LEU A 112 -13.46 -0.97 20.89
C LEU A 112 -14.55 -1.03 19.81
N LYS A 113 -14.97 -2.26 19.50
CA LYS A 113 -16.16 -2.47 18.66
C LYS A 113 -17.40 -2.28 19.52
N THR A 114 -18.47 -1.77 18.93
CA THR A 114 -19.72 -1.55 19.67
C THR A 114 -20.29 -2.83 20.27
N GLU A 115 -20.19 -3.93 19.57
CA GLU A 115 -20.64 -5.24 20.07
C GLU A 115 -19.77 -5.81 21.17
N CYS A 116 -18.61 -5.24 21.40
CA CYS A 116 -17.74 -5.60 22.52
C CYS A 116 -17.99 -4.73 23.74
N PHE A 117 -19.02 -3.94 23.71
CA PHE A 117 -19.39 -3.06 24.80
C PHE A 117 -20.03 -3.87 25.92
N ILE A 118 -19.52 -3.69 27.11
CA ILE A 118 -19.99 -4.42 28.29
C ILE A 118 -20.54 -3.42 29.30
#